data_a273a844fa952bc94614c2608f87f76a
#
_entry.id   a273a844fa952bc94614c2608f87f76a
#
_cell.length_a   1.000
_cell.length_b   1.000
_cell.length_c   1.000
_cell.angle_alpha   90.00
_cell.angle_beta   90.00
_cell.angle_gamma   90.00
#
_symmetry.space_group_name_H-M   'P 1'
#
loop_
_entity.id
_entity.type
_entity.pdbx_description
1 polymer ?
#
loop_
_entity_poly.entity_id
_entity_poly.type
_entity_poly.pdbx_seq_one_letter_code
_entity_poly.pdbx_strand_id
1 'polypeptide(L)'
;MPELILVAASGLAREVLASMRTSGSSNVVGVLDDDPALAGEHFDGLPVLGRITDATAFPTASFVLCAGKGSTREKIAFVLAGMGIGSVRYASFVDRSAVVSEDSVIGAGCILLANVVLTAGVRLGSHVVAMPNVTFTHDDEVDDFATLAAGVSLGGGVHIGRRAYLGMNSAVREHLSVGSGATVGMGAVVLRDMPDDATWVGVPARSVHAGKKQPGAGTENGRG
;
A
#
# COMPACT_ATOMS: atom_id res chain seq x y z
N MET A 1 21.47 -14.53 -5.79
CA MET A 1 20.49 -13.59 -5.18
C MET A 1 20.02 -14.20 -3.89
N PRO A 2 19.77 -13.43 -2.83
CA PRO A 2 19.19 -13.97 -1.60
C PRO A 2 17.84 -14.64 -1.92
N GLU A 3 17.48 -15.64 -1.12
CA GLU A 3 16.16 -16.25 -1.18
C GLU A 3 15.10 -15.21 -0.84
N LEU A 4 13.99 -15.21 -1.58
CA LEU A 4 12.87 -14.30 -1.34
C LEU A 4 11.64 -15.11 -0.94
N ILE A 5 10.98 -14.69 0.13
CA ILE A 5 9.76 -15.29 0.63
C ILE A 5 8.64 -14.24 0.59
N LEU A 6 7.52 -14.58 -0.03
CA LEU A 6 6.32 -13.75 0.03
C LEU A 6 5.58 -14.02 1.34
N VAL A 7 5.04 -12.99 1.94
CA VAL A 7 4.25 -13.08 3.18
C VAL A 7 2.83 -12.67 2.89
N ALA A 8 1.88 -13.52 3.13
CA ALA A 8 0.47 -13.56 2.77
C ALA A 8 0.22 -14.04 1.31
N ALA A 9 -0.48 -15.17 1.21
CA ALA A 9 -0.94 -15.80 -0.03
C ALA A 9 -2.21 -15.08 -0.54
N SER A 10 -2.04 -13.96 -1.24
CA SER A 10 -3.10 -13.03 -1.61
C SER A 10 -3.13 -12.73 -3.10
N GLY A 11 -4.16 -11.98 -3.56
CA GLY A 11 -4.19 -11.44 -4.91
C GLY A 11 -2.95 -10.60 -5.24
N LEU A 12 -2.48 -9.77 -4.29
CA LEU A 12 -1.26 -8.99 -4.47
C LEU A 12 -0.02 -9.88 -4.64
N ALA A 13 0.08 -10.99 -3.88
CA ALA A 13 1.17 -11.94 -4.04
C ALA A 13 1.18 -12.56 -5.44
N ARG A 14 0.01 -12.88 -6.00
CA ARG A 14 -0.10 -13.40 -7.39
C ARG A 14 0.36 -12.38 -8.42
N GLU A 15 0.00 -11.11 -8.25
CA GLU A 15 0.43 -10.04 -9.16
C GLU A 15 1.94 -9.81 -9.08
N VAL A 16 2.50 -9.80 -7.87
CA VAL A 16 3.95 -9.69 -7.64
C VAL A 16 4.68 -10.87 -8.31
N LEU A 17 4.21 -12.12 -8.10
CA LEU A 17 4.79 -13.31 -8.72
C LEU A 17 4.73 -13.26 -10.25
N ALA A 18 3.60 -12.85 -10.82
CA ALA A 18 3.45 -12.74 -12.27
C ALA A 18 4.45 -11.73 -12.85
N SER A 19 4.60 -10.57 -12.19
CA SER A 19 5.57 -9.54 -12.57
C SER A 19 7.01 -10.04 -12.44
N MET A 20 7.38 -10.69 -11.34
CA MET A 20 8.69 -11.28 -11.10
C MET A 20 9.04 -12.33 -12.16
N ARG A 21 8.12 -13.23 -12.52
CA ARG A 21 8.31 -14.25 -13.57
C ARG A 21 8.58 -13.65 -14.93
N THR A 22 7.83 -12.58 -15.27
CA THR A 22 7.99 -11.86 -16.54
C THR A 22 9.35 -11.17 -16.62
N SER A 23 9.86 -10.63 -15.50
CA SER A 23 11.17 -9.96 -15.45
C SER A 23 12.35 -10.92 -15.35
N GLY A 24 12.13 -12.20 -15.06
CA GLY A 24 13.19 -13.22 -14.92
C GLY A 24 14.15 -12.99 -13.73
N SER A 25 13.73 -12.20 -12.74
CA SER A 25 14.64 -11.59 -11.75
C SER A 25 14.49 -12.11 -10.32
N SER A 26 13.73 -13.17 -10.03
CA SER A 26 13.48 -13.55 -8.64
C SER A 26 13.79 -14.99 -8.30
N ASN A 27 14.41 -15.19 -7.13
CA ASN A 27 14.58 -16.46 -6.47
C ASN A 27 13.51 -16.59 -5.35
N VAL A 28 12.22 -16.58 -5.73
CA VAL A 28 11.14 -16.79 -4.76
C VAL A 28 11.06 -18.26 -4.42
N VAL A 29 11.32 -18.61 -3.15
CA VAL A 29 11.39 -19.98 -2.67
C VAL A 29 10.09 -20.49 -2.07
N GLY A 30 9.15 -19.60 -1.71
CA GLY A 30 7.84 -19.99 -1.19
C GLY A 30 7.05 -18.80 -0.59
N VAL A 31 5.98 -19.19 0.08
CA VAL A 31 5.03 -18.24 0.72
C VAL A 31 4.84 -18.63 2.18
N LEU A 32 4.73 -17.63 3.07
CA LEU A 32 4.27 -17.80 4.45
C LEU A 32 2.84 -17.26 4.58
N ASP A 33 1.94 -18.04 5.16
CA ASP A 33 0.56 -17.62 5.41
C ASP A 33 -0.01 -18.27 6.68
N ASP A 34 -0.86 -17.55 7.41
CA ASP A 34 -1.49 -18.04 8.63
C ASP A 34 -2.79 -18.83 8.39
N ASP A 35 -3.29 -18.88 7.15
CA ASP A 35 -4.48 -19.67 6.81
C ASP A 35 -4.18 -21.17 6.93
N PRO A 36 -4.79 -21.89 7.89
CA PRO A 36 -4.54 -23.32 8.08
C PRO A 36 -4.96 -24.17 6.89
N ALA A 37 -5.84 -23.67 6.01
CA ALA A 37 -6.25 -24.38 4.80
C ALA A 37 -5.12 -24.46 3.76
N LEU A 38 -4.10 -23.62 3.89
CA LEU A 38 -2.93 -23.59 2.99
C LEU A 38 -1.76 -24.42 3.49
N ALA A 39 -1.84 -25.00 4.70
CA ALA A 39 -0.73 -25.77 5.29
C ALA A 39 -0.38 -27.00 4.43
N GLY A 40 0.86 -27.05 3.93
CA GLY A 40 1.36 -28.12 3.07
C GLY A 40 0.91 -28.04 1.60
N GLU A 41 0.17 -27.01 1.26
CA GLU A 41 -0.33 -26.76 -0.09
C GLU A 41 0.67 -25.92 -0.93
N HIS A 42 0.29 -25.66 -2.17
CA HIS A 42 1.02 -24.78 -3.07
C HIS A 42 0.15 -23.54 -3.40
N PHE A 43 0.78 -22.39 -3.34
CA PHE A 43 0.20 -21.13 -3.77
C PHE A 43 0.85 -20.69 -5.09
N ASP A 44 0.08 -20.68 -6.16
CA ASP A 44 0.53 -20.27 -7.51
C ASP A 44 1.84 -20.96 -7.97
N GLY A 45 1.97 -22.27 -7.63
CA GLY A 45 3.14 -23.10 -7.96
C GLY A 45 4.32 -23.00 -6.98
N LEU A 46 4.21 -22.20 -5.92
CA LEU A 46 5.20 -22.11 -4.84
C LEU A 46 4.72 -22.88 -3.60
N PRO A 47 5.62 -23.56 -2.86
CA PRO A 47 5.24 -24.20 -1.62
C PRO A 47 4.81 -23.16 -0.56
N VAL A 48 3.77 -23.46 0.21
CA VAL A 48 3.48 -22.76 1.46
C VAL A 48 4.41 -23.31 2.52
N LEU A 49 5.38 -22.50 2.93
CA LEU A 49 6.50 -22.88 3.80
C LEU A 49 6.11 -22.98 5.29
N GLY A 50 4.95 -22.49 5.64
CA GLY A 50 4.44 -22.44 7.01
C GLY A 50 3.70 -21.15 7.31
N ARG A 51 3.55 -20.87 8.62
CA ARG A 51 2.90 -19.66 9.14
C ARG A 51 3.84 -18.45 9.09
N ILE A 52 3.31 -17.26 9.22
CA ILE A 52 4.09 -16.01 9.28
C ILE A 52 5.11 -16.07 10.42
N THR A 53 4.75 -16.70 11.54
CA THR A 53 5.65 -16.89 12.70
C THR A 53 6.82 -17.85 12.42
N ASP A 54 6.77 -18.66 11.37
CA ASP A 54 7.86 -19.55 10.99
C ASP A 54 8.97 -18.83 10.20
N ALA A 55 8.84 -17.52 9.97
CA ALA A 55 9.82 -16.68 9.27
C ALA A 55 11.24 -16.76 9.88
N THR A 56 11.38 -17.06 11.17
CA THR A 56 12.68 -17.23 11.84
C THR A 56 13.43 -18.47 11.38
N ALA A 57 12.74 -19.47 10.82
CA ALA A 57 13.40 -20.66 10.23
C ALA A 57 14.21 -20.32 8.95
N PHE A 58 14.07 -19.12 8.43
CA PHE A 58 14.72 -18.65 7.20
C PHE A 58 15.68 -17.48 7.49
N PRO A 59 16.81 -17.68 8.17
CA PRO A 59 17.65 -16.60 8.69
C PRO A 59 18.30 -15.73 7.62
N THR A 60 18.43 -16.22 6.38
CA THR A 60 19.08 -15.51 5.26
C THR A 60 18.10 -14.96 4.23
N ALA A 61 16.83 -15.38 4.27
CA ALA A 61 15.83 -14.94 3.30
C ALA A 61 15.40 -13.49 3.52
N SER A 62 15.04 -12.82 2.45
CA SER A 62 14.35 -11.52 2.47
C SER A 62 12.84 -11.74 2.31
N PHE A 63 12.05 -10.80 2.82
CA PHE A 63 10.59 -10.91 2.84
C PHE A 63 9.94 -9.78 2.04
N VAL A 64 8.84 -10.08 1.33
CA VAL A 64 7.95 -9.10 0.71
C VAL A 64 6.55 -9.30 1.31
N LEU A 65 6.00 -8.27 1.96
CA LEU A 65 4.68 -8.35 2.59
C LEU A 65 3.58 -8.10 1.55
N CYS A 66 2.88 -9.15 1.17
CA CYS A 66 1.93 -9.14 0.07
C CYS A 66 0.45 -9.01 0.50
N ALA A 67 0.16 -8.55 1.72
CA ALA A 67 -1.22 -8.24 2.10
C ALA A 67 -1.69 -6.93 1.45
N GLY A 68 -2.83 -6.93 0.78
CA GLY A 68 -3.34 -5.77 0.04
C GLY A 68 -3.67 -4.56 0.93
N LYS A 69 -4.23 -4.78 2.13
CA LYS A 69 -4.53 -3.70 3.09
C LYS A 69 -3.28 -3.27 3.85
N GLY A 70 -3.01 -1.95 3.88
CA GLY A 70 -1.87 -1.39 4.62
C GLY A 70 -1.87 -1.74 6.11
N SER A 71 -3.05 -1.71 6.75
CA SER A 71 -3.18 -2.11 8.17
C SER A 71 -2.83 -3.58 8.43
N THR A 72 -3.03 -4.47 7.46
CA THR A 72 -2.62 -5.88 7.58
C THR A 72 -1.11 -6.01 7.40
N ARG A 73 -0.50 -5.30 6.42
CA ARG A 73 0.97 -5.28 6.27
C ARG A 73 1.66 -4.74 7.52
N GLU A 74 1.10 -3.69 8.13
CA GLU A 74 1.62 -3.12 9.38
C GLU A 74 1.58 -4.14 10.53
N LYS A 75 0.46 -4.86 10.71
CA LYS A 75 0.35 -5.91 11.72
C LYS A 75 1.38 -7.04 11.50
N ILE A 76 1.56 -7.48 10.25
CA ILE A 76 2.55 -8.50 9.90
C ILE A 76 3.96 -8.00 10.23
N ALA A 77 4.30 -6.77 9.82
CA ALA A 77 5.60 -6.18 10.10
C ALA A 77 5.85 -6.04 11.62
N PHE A 78 4.83 -5.70 12.39
CA PHE A 78 4.91 -5.63 13.86
C PHE A 78 5.19 -7.00 14.49
N VAL A 79 4.49 -8.06 14.05
CA VAL A 79 4.74 -9.45 14.52
C VAL A 79 6.16 -9.87 14.19
N LEU A 80 6.61 -9.67 12.95
CA LEU A 80 7.95 -10.04 12.51
C LEU A 80 9.05 -9.26 13.25
N ALA A 81 8.83 -7.96 13.52
CA ALA A 81 9.74 -7.14 14.31
C ALA A 81 9.90 -7.67 15.74
N GLY A 82 8.80 -8.11 16.39
CA GLY A 82 8.83 -8.77 17.70
C GLY A 82 9.66 -10.07 17.71
N MET A 83 9.89 -10.67 16.55
CA MET A 83 10.71 -11.88 16.35
C MET A 83 12.15 -11.55 15.89
N GLY A 84 12.55 -10.27 15.88
CA GLY A 84 13.87 -9.81 15.49
C GLY A 84 14.07 -9.65 13.97
N ILE A 85 12.99 -9.70 13.17
CA ILE A 85 13.04 -9.49 11.72
C ILE A 85 12.78 -8.00 11.44
N GLY A 86 13.84 -7.24 11.24
CA GLY A 86 13.80 -5.79 11.01
C GLY A 86 13.84 -5.38 9.54
N SER A 87 13.90 -4.07 9.31
CA SER A 87 13.80 -3.44 7.98
C SER A 87 14.81 -3.95 6.94
N VAL A 88 16.00 -4.33 7.35
CA VAL A 88 17.06 -4.89 6.46
C VAL A 88 16.66 -6.22 5.81
N ARG A 89 15.63 -6.89 6.32
CA ARG A 89 15.11 -8.16 5.81
C ARG A 89 13.93 -7.97 4.86
N TYR A 90 13.44 -6.75 4.67
CA TYR A 90 12.36 -6.48 3.73
C TYR A 90 12.91 -6.06 2.38
N ALA A 91 12.67 -6.88 1.35
CA ALA A 91 13.01 -6.55 -0.01
C ALA A 91 11.92 -5.66 -0.63
N SER A 92 12.33 -4.61 -1.33
CA SER A 92 11.42 -3.87 -2.21
C SER A 92 11.41 -4.53 -3.59
N PHE A 93 10.23 -4.68 -4.16
CA PHE A 93 10.03 -5.13 -5.53
C PHE A 93 9.67 -3.94 -6.42
N VAL A 94 10.47 -3.71 -7.45
CA VAL A 94 10.22 -2.68 -8.47
C VAL A 94 10.19 -3.38 -9.83
N ASP A 95 9.02 -3.35 -10.49
CA ASP A 95 8.87 -3.91 -11.82
C ASP A 95 9.79 -3.21 -12.80
N ARG A 96 10.36 -3.96 -13.75
CA ARG A 96 11.30 -3.41 -14.73
C ARG A 96 10.73 -2.33 -15.64
N SER A 97 9.40 -2.27 -15.77
CA SER A 97 8.70 -1.22 -16.53
C SER A 97 8.40 0.03 -15.70
N ALA A 98 8.66 -0.01 -14.38
CA ALA A 98 8.53 1.17 -13.55
C ALA A 98 9.63 2.18 -13.88
N VAL A 99 9.24 3.46 -13.90
CA VAL A 99 10.17 4.58 -14.11
C VAL A 99 10.37 5.29 -12.78
N VAL A 100 11.59 5.30 -12.26
CA VAL A 100 11.93 5.91 -10.99
C VAL A 100 13.05 6.91 -11.23
N SER A 101 12.82 8.19 -10.90
CA SER A 101 13.86 9.22 -11.02
C SER A 101 14.98 8.99 -9.99
N GLU A 102 16.18 9.42 -10.32
CA GLU A 102 17.38 9.23 -9.48
C GLU A 102 17.30 9.93 -8.12
N ASP A 103 16.53 11.01 -8.02
CA ASP A 103 16.32 11.80 -6.81
C ASP A 103 15.16 11.31 -5.93
N SER A 104 14.45 10.27 -6.37
CA SER A 104 13.37 9.65 -5.58
C SER A 104 13.91 8.68 -4.54
N VAL A 105 13.22 8.58 -3.41
CA VAL A 105 13.57 7.68 -2.30
C VAL A 105 12.46 6.65 -2.09
N ILE A 106 12.84 5.38 -2.06
CA ILE A 106 11.92 4.26 -1.84
C ILE A 106 12.31 3.56 -0.55
N GLY A 107 11.38 3.50 0.42
CA GLY A 107 11.55 2.79 1.68
C GLY A 107 11.62 1.26 1.52
N ALA A 108 11.98 0.57 2.60
CA ALA A 108 12.08 -0.89 2.61
C ALA A 108 10.73 -1.58 2.42
N GLY A 109 10.69 -2.70 1.71
CA GLY A 109 9.50 -3.53 1.56
C GLY A 109 8.42 -2.96 0.64
N CYS A 110 8.74 -1.95 -0.18
CA CYS A 110 7.80 -1.39 -1.15
C CYS A 110 7.56 -2.34 -2.33
N ILE A 111 6.36 -2.27 -2.91
CA ILE A 111 5.96 -2.99 -4.10
C ILE A 111 5.52 -1.97 -5.15
N LEU A 112 6.29 -1.84 -6.22
CA LEU A 112 5.97 -1.00 -7.37
C LEU A 112 5.76 -1.91 -8.57
N LEU A 113 4.50 -2.04 -9.01
CA LEU A 113 4.12 -2.90 -10.13
C LEU A 113 4.30 -2.21 -11.47
N ALA A 114 3.87 -2.89 -12.55
CA ALA A 114 4.13 -2.47 -13.92
C ALA A 114 3.69 -1.03 -14.22
N ASN A 115 4.53 -0.29 -14.94
CA ASN A 115 4.28 1.09 -15.40
C ASN A 115 4.04 2.10 -14.26
N VAL A 116 4.50 1.82 -13.05
CA VAL A 116 4.53 2.83 -11.98
C VAL A 116 5.55 3.90 -12.34
N VAL A 117 5.19 5.17 -12.16
CA VAL A 117 6.06 6.31 -12.46
C VAL A 117 6.26 7.18 -11.23
N LEU A 118 7.51 7.40 -10.86
CA LEU A 118 7.96 8.40 -9.89
C LEU A 118 8.75 9.46 -10.67
N THR A 119 8.23 10.70 -10.77
CA THR A 119 8.82 11.70 -11.68
C THR A 119 10.05 12.40 -11.09
N ALA A 120 9.92 13.23 -10.05
CA ALA A 120 11.02 13.96 -9.47
C ALA A 120 10.82 14.17 -7.96
N GLY A 121 11.84 13.91 -7.15
CA GLY A 121 11.83 14.19 -5.71
C GLY A 121 10.80 13.40 -4.88
N VAL A 122 10.24 12.31 -5.42
CA VAL A 122 9.20 11.50 -4.74
C VAL A 122 9.79 10.75 -3.55
N ARG A 123 9.07 10.73 -2.44
CA ARG A 123 9.47 10.03 -1.21
C ARG A 123 8.41 8.99 -0.82
N LEU A 124 8.77 7.72 -0.89
CA LEU A 124 7.93 6.62 -0.41
C LEU A 124 8.47 6.08 0.91
N GLY A 125 7.64 6.01 1.92
CA GLY A 125 7.90 5.32 3.17
C GLY A 125 8.03 3.80 2.98
N SER A 126 8.10 3.06 4.08
CA SER A 126 8.24 1.60 4.05
C SER A 126 6.92 0.90 3.71
N HIS A 127 7.02 -0.24 3.01
CA HIS A 127 5.87 -1.08 2.70
C HIS A 127 4.75 -0.38 1.92
N VAL A 128 5.06 0.64 1.14
CA VAL A 128 4.11 1.25 0.21
C VAL A 128 3.85 0.29 -0.95
N VAL A 129 2.59 0.17 -1.35
CA VAL A 129 2.18 -0.60 -2.53
C VAL A 129 1.62 0.36 -3.57
N ALA A 130 2.26 0.40 -4.73
CA ALA A 130 1.77 1.05 -5.93
C ALA A 130 1.44 -0.02 -6.98
N MET A 131 0.15 -0.16 -7.28
CA MET A 131 -0.39 -1.08 -8.28
C MET A 131 -0.08 -0.57 -9.70
N PRO A 132 -0.35 -1.35 -10.78
CA PRO A 132 0.01 -0.93 -12.14
C PRO A 132 -0.53 0.44 -12.53
N ASN A 133 0.28 1.20 -13.29
CA ASN A 133 -0.04 2.51 -13.82
C ASN A 133 -0.29 3.62 -12.76
N VAL A 134 0.22 3.46 -11.55
CA VAL A 134 0.22 4.56 -10.56
C VAL A 134 1.24 5.60 -10.95
N THR A 135 0.85 6.88 -10.89
CA THR A 135 1.72 8.02 -11.17
C THR A 135 1.88 8.90 -9.94
N PHE A 136 3.11 9.04 -9.51
CA PHE A 136 3.55 10.05 -8.54
C PHE A 136 4.22 11.18 -9.32
N THR A 137 3.78 12.42 -9.09
CA THR A 137 4.42 13.57 -9.72
C THR A 137 5.47 14.18 -8.79
N HIS A 138 5.97 15.36 -9.11
CA HIS A 138 7.10 15.94 -8.38
C HIS A 138 6.74 16.21 -6.90
N ASP A 139 7.70 15.96 -6.02
CA ASP A 139 7.62 16.27 -4.58
C ASP A 139 6.50 15.57 -3.81
N ASP A 140 5.96 14.46 -4.34
CA ASP A 140 4.97 13.67 -3.62
C ASP A 140 5.60 12.92 -2.45
N GLU A 141 4.92 12.92 -1.31
CA GLU A 141 5.32 12.19 -0.11
C GLU A 141 4.26 11.17 0.27
N VAL A 142 4.65 9.92 0.46
CA VAL A 142 3.76 8.82 0.82
C VAL A 142 4.28 8.12 2.05
N ASP A 143 3.51 8.13 3.13
CA ASP A 143 3.86 7.48 4.38
C ASP A 143 3.79 5.95 4.29
N ASP A 144 4.34 5.30 5.33
CA ASP A 144 4.42 3.84 5.42
C ASP A 144 3.06 3.14 5.25
N PHE A 145 3.09 1.98 4.64
CA PHE A 145 1.95 1.08 4.48
C PHE A 145 0.80 1.63 3.64
N ALA A 146 0.94 2.77 2.98
CA ALA A 146 -0.09 3.24 2.05
C ALA A 146 -0.25 2.28 0.87
N THR A 147 -1.47 2.23 0.30
CA THR A 147 -1.79 1.43 -0.89
C THR A 147 -2.44 2.33 -1.93
N LEU A 148 -1.81 2.43 -3.08
CA LEU A 148 -2.35 3.10 -4.25
C LEU A 148 -2.75 2.03 -5.26
N ALA A 149 -4.06 1.87 -5.48
CA ALA A 149 -4.59 0.89 -6.43
C ALA A 149 -4.32 1.33 -7.88
N ALA A 150 -4.56 0.41 -8.84
CA ALA A 150 -4.20 0.63 -10.23
C ALA A 150 -4.75 1.95 -10.81
N GLY A 151 -3.90 2.67 -11.54
CA GLY A 151 -4.24 3.91 -12.22
C GLY A 151 -4.43 5.14 -11.31
N VAL A 152 -4.07 5.08 -10.05
CA VAL A 152 -4.09 6.26 -9.17
C VAL A 152 -3.10 7.30 -9.70
N SER A 153 -3.52 8.57 -9.71
CA SER A 153 -2.68 9.69 -10.14
C SER A 153 -2.65 10.78 -9.06
N LEU A 154 -1.44 11.18 -8.68
CA LEU A 154 -1.22 12.28 -7.76
C LEU A 154 -0.72 13.50 -8.52
N GLY A 155 -1.26 14.68 -8.19
CA GLY A 155 -0.70 15.97 -8.60
C GLY A 155 0.54 16.30 -7.75
N GLY A 156 1.35 17.29 -8.16
CA GLY A 156 2.61 17.61 -7.48
C GLY A 156 2.44 18.03 -6.03
N GLY A 157 3.38 17.62 -5.17
CA GLY A 157 3.42 17.99 -3.75
C GLY A 157 2.26 17.44 -2.92
N VAL A 158 1.73 16.29 -3.28
CA VAL A 158 0.67 15.60 -2.52
C VAL A 158 1.30 14.81 -1.36
N HIS A 159 0.67 14.87 -0.19
CA HIS A 159 1.01 14.01 0.95
C HIS A 159 -0.04 12.94 1.17
N ILE A 160 0.37 11.68 1.19
CA ILE A 160 -0.47 10.52 1.49
C ILE A 160 -0.08 9.93 2.83
N GLY A 161 -0.99 10.00 3.79
CA GLY A 161 -0.76 9.54 5.16
C GLY A 161 -0.66 8.02 5.29
N ARG A 162 -0.11 7.61 6.43
CA ARG A 162 0.15 6.21 6.79
C ARG A 162 -1.09 5.33 6.63
N ARG A 163 -0.96 4.15 5.99
CA ARG A 163 -2.05 3.18 5.74
C ARG A 163 -3.22 3.71 4.90
N ALA A 164 -3.12 4.89 4.32
CA ALA A 164 -4.16 5.38 3.42
C ALA A 164 -4.35 4.40 2.25
N TYR A 165 -5.58 4.29 1.78
CA TYR A 165 -5.95 3.46 0.64
C TYR A 165 -6.60 4.32 -0.44
N LEU A 166 -5.97 4.38 -1.60
CA LEU A 166 -6.50 5.07 -2.77
C LEU A 166 -7.03 4.03 -3.77
N GLY A 167 -8.34 4.07 -4.02
CA GLY A 167 -9.03 3.16 -4.92
C GLY A 167 -8.63 3.37 -6.38
N MET A 168 -8.85 2.35 -7.23
CA MET A 168 -8.48 2.36 -8.64
C MET A 168 -8.96 3.63 -9.37
N ASN A 169 -8.07 4.19 -10.21
CA ASN A 169 -8.33 5.39 -11.02
C ASN A 169 -8.80 6.61 -10.21
N SER A 170 -8.51 6.67 -8.91
CA SER A 170 -8.70 7.91 -8.16
C SER A 170 -7.59 8.92 -8.45
N ALA A 171 -7.91 10.20 -8.31
CA ALA A 171 -6.97 11.29 -8.52
C ALA A 171 -6.98 12.25 -7.33
N VAL A 172 -5.81 12.77 -6.98
CA VAL A 172 -5.63 13.77 -5.94
C VAL A 172 -5.01 15.02 -6.57
N ARG A 173 -5.66 16.18 -6.40
CA ARG A 173 -5.15 17.46 -6.90
C ARG A 173 -3.85 17.83 -6.17
N GLU A 174 -2.99 18.60 -6.84
CA GLU A 174 -1.71 19.09 -6.31
C GLU A 174 -1.83 19.78 -4.93
N HIS A 175 -0.77 19.67 -4.13
CA HIS A 175 -0.58 20.30 -2.81
C HIS A 175 -1.68 19.96 -1.78
N LEU A 176 -2.27 18.77 -1.89
CA LEU A 176 -3.26 18.28 -0.92
C LEU A 176 -2.71 17.16 -0.06
N SER A 177 -3.37 16.96 1.08
CA SER A 177 -3.11 15.87 2.00
C SER A 177 -4.28 14.90 2.06
N VAL A 178 -3.97 13.60 1.99
CA VAL A 178 -4.89 12.51 2.31
C VAL A 178 -4.46 11.92 3.65
N GLY A 179 -5.31 12.03 4.67
CA GLY A 179 -4.98 11.66 6.05
C GLY A 179 -4.66 10.17 6.24
N SER A 180 -4.03 9.86 7.38
CA SER A 180 -3.67 8.49 7.76
C SER A 180 -4.92 7.60 7.88
N GLY A 181 -4.84 6.36 7.39
CA GLY A 181 -5.99 5.43 7.42
C GLY A 181 -7.16 5.82 6.52
N ALA A 182 -7.08 6.94 5.82
CA ALA A 182 -8.15 7.40 4.95
C ALA A 182 -8.35 6.46 3.75
N THR A 183 -9.58 6.43 3.23
CA THR A 183 -9.96 5.63 2.06
C THR A 183 -10.56 6.52 0.98
N VAL A 184 -9.91 6.58 -0.16
CA VAL A 184 -10.42 7.22 -1.38
C VAL A 184 -11.08 6.15 -2.24
N GLY A 185 -12.37 6.32 -2.57
CA GLY A 185 -13.10 5.38 -3.42
C GLY A 185 -12.57 5.35 -4.85
N MET A 186 -12.81 4.24 -5.56
CA MET A 186 -12.41 4.12 -6.97
C MET A 186 -13.03 5.24 -7.83
N GLY A 187 -12.25 5.78 -8.76
CA GLY A 187 -12.67 6.85 -9.66
C GLY A 187 -12.96 8.19 -8.97
N ALA A 188 -12.66 8.34 -7.69
CA ALA A 188 -12.90 9.59 -6.98
C ALA A 188 -11.86 10.66 -7.32
N VAL A 189 -12.26 11.93 -7.31
CA VAL A 189 -11.38 13.09 -7.52
C VAL A 189 -11.34 13.93 -6.26
N VAL A 190 -10.19 13.90 -5.57
CA VAL A 190 -9.95 14.65 -4.32
C VAL A 190 -9.51 16.08 -4.65
N LEU A 191 -10.29 17.07 -4.24
CA LEU A 191 -10.05 18.48 -4.54
C LEU A 191 -9.80 19.34 -3.29
N ARG A 192 -9.65 18.73 -2.12
CA ARG A 192 -9.33 19.37 -0.83
C ARG A 192 -8.76 18.35 0.14
N ASP A 193 -8.10 18.81 1.18
CA ASP A 193 -7.52 17.95 2.21
C ASP A 193 -8.54 17.00 2.82
N MET A 194 -8.11 15.76 3.01
CA MET A 194 -8.93 14.69 3.53
C MET A 194 -8.45 14.28 4.92
N PRO A 195 -9.34 14.30 5.94
CA PRO A 195 -8.96 13.95 7.32
C PRO A 195 -8.54 12.48 7.47
N ASP A 196 -7.88 12.19 8.59
CA ASP A 196 -7.56 10.83 9.01
C ASP A 196 -8.82 9.96 9.11
N ASP A 197 -8.67 8.67 8.80
CA ASP A 197 -9.70 7.63 8.87
C ASP A 197 -11.00 7.94 8.10
N ALA A 198 -11.02 9.01 7.29
CA ALA A 198 -12.19 9.38 6.49
C ALA A 198 -12.31 8.48 5.24
N THR A 199 -13.55 8.26 4.80
CA THR A 199 -13.83 7.62 3.52
C THR A 199 -14.57 8.60 2.61
N TRP A 200 -13.95 8.90 1.45
CA TRP A 200 -14.53 9.81 0.45
C TRP A 200 -14.67 9.12 -0.90
N VAL A 201 -15.77 9.42 -1.61
CA VAL A 201 -16.08 8.86 -2.93
C VAL A 201 -16.64 9.92 -3.88
N GLY A 202 -16.59 9.65 -5.17
CA GLY A 202 -17.25 10.44 -6.23
C GLY A 202 -16.39 11.55 -6.81
N VAL A 203 -17.00 12.33 -7.74
CA VAL A 203 -16.40 13.44 -8.49
C VAL A 203 -17.29 14.65 -8.37
N PRO A 204 -16.91 15.67 -7.59
CA PRO A 204 -15.76 15.69 -6.66
C PRO A 204 -15.96 14.78 -5.46
N ALA A 205 -14.86 14.28 -4.89
CA ALA A 205 -14.90 13.39 -3.73
C ALA A 205 -15.55 14.04 -2.50
N ARG A 206 -16.42 13.29 -1.82
CA ARG A 206 -17.14 13.70 -0.61
C ARG A 206 -17.17 12.56 0.40
N SER A 207 -17.24 12.90 1.70
CA SER A 207 -17.38 11.94 2.78
C SER A 207 -18.64 11.09 2.60
N VAL A 208 -18.50 9.77 2.72
CA VAL A 208 -19.64 8.84 2.72
C VAL A 208 -20.33 8.72 4.07
N HIS A 209 -19.73 9.24 5.15
CA HIS A 209 -20.39 9.40 6.42
C HIS A 209 -21.19 10.71 6.39
N ALA A 210 -22.40 10.68 5.82
CA ALA A 210 -23.35 11.77 5.99
C ALA A 210 -23.65 11.94 7.49
N GLY A 211 -23.22 13.06 8.02
CA GLY A 211 -23.40 13.59 9.34
C GLY A 211 -24.34 12.85 10.31
N LYS A 212 -23.83 12.54 11.48
CA LYS A 212 -24.64 12.76 12.66
C LYS A 212 -25.02 14.24 12.63
N LYS A 213 -26.30 14.56 12.33
CA LYS A 213 -26.86 15.88 12.54
C LYS A 213 -26.48 16.31 13.95
N GLN A 214 -25.76 17.42 14.10
CA GLN A 214 -25.65 18.06 15.38
C GLN A 214 -27.08 18.33 15.85
N PRO A 215 -27.45 18.03 17.12
CA PRO A 215 -28.76 18.39 17.66
C PRO A 215 -28.88 19.89 17.54
N GLY A 216 -29.98 20.34 16.94
CA GLY A 216 -30.25 21.69 16.54
C GLY A 216 -30.04 22.66 17.68
N ALA A 217 -29.34 23.75 17.41
CA ALA A 217 -29.48 24.98 18.19
C ALA A 217 -30.96 25.38 18.14
N GLY A 218 -31.58 25.31 19.30
CA GLY A 218 -32.96 25.68 19.47
C GLY A 218 -33.18 27.13 19.02
N THR A 219 -34.12 27.31 18.10
CA THR A 219 -34.73 28.62 17.85
C THR A 219 -35.58 28.97 19.05
N GLU A 220 -35.06 29.77 19.96
CA GLU A 220 -35.89 30.51 20.91
C GLU A 220 -36.70 31.55 20.11
N ASN A 221 -37.95 31.22 19.83
CA ASN A 221 -38.94 32.19 19.48
C ASN A 221 -39.38 32.93 20.74
N GLY A 222 -38.71 34.05 21.05
CA GLY A 222 -39.23 35.03 22.01
C GLY A 222 -40.46 35.73 21.44
N ARG A 223 -41.59 35.45 22.01
CA ARG A 223 -42.78 36.34 21.96
C ARG A 223 -42.56 37.44 22.98
N GLY A 224 -42.76 38.66 22.56
CA GLY A 224 -42.85 39.85 23.36
C GLY A 224 -43.20 41.04 22.45
#